data_b37775a857f2f3b0a4c630fde4e55a2f
#
_entry.id   b37775a857f2f3b0a4c630fde4e55a2f
#
_cell.length_a   1.000
_cell.length_b   1.000
_cell.length_c   1.000
_cell.angle_alpha   90.00
_cell.angle_beta   90.00
_cell.angle_gamma   90.00
#
_symmetry.space_group_name_H-M   'P 1'
#
loop_
_entity.id
_entity.type
_entity.pdbx_description
1 polymer ?
#
loop_
_entity_poly.entity_id
_entity_poly.type
_entity_poly.pdbx_seq_one_letter_code
_entity_poly.pdbx_strand_id
1 'polypeptide(L)'
;MYTVDFHADDYGVSLNNSKRIIELIKAGRADSISFIPNMGCFDECVSLLKDNWDSFEVKPLISVHVNLIDGYMLSSKDGKTIQDNTWVHYFTASTLPGAKRKAMKESLISEISLQIKTVYDQICSLKDNEGNPVSLRIDSHVHTHMIPVVFESLIESLTDLDLLDKTGFIRIPSEPFMLFFTTKGMISTIPFVNIFKNMILNILSRPAKKKLDKLNISYGIMWGLMMSGNMDIKRVNALLPKMCDYASKRDLSLEVLCHPGIVLPEEKRQEYGKDDLTAFFSGNRNAEYDMLMSHDPV
;
A
#
# COMPACT_ATOMS: atom_id res chain seq x y z
N MET A 1 -6.55 -16.88 12.73
CA MET A 1 -7.83 -16.20 13.09
C MET A 1 -8.09 -15.16 12.01
N TYR A 2 -9.28 -15.19 11.40
CA TYR A 2 -9.70 -14.22 10.39
C TYR A 2 -9.81 -12.82 11.02
N THR A 3 -9.28 -11.81 10.32
CA THR A 3 -9.34 -10.41 10.74
C THR A 3 -9.74 -9.52 9.56
N VAL A 4 -10.47 -8.44 9.84
CA VAL A 4 -10.70 -7.34 8.91
C VAL A 4 -9.72 -6.23 9.27
N ASP A 5 -9.04 -5.67 8.28
CA ASP A 5 -8.01 -4.64 8.41
C ASP A 5 -8.42 -3.45 7.54
N PHE A 6 -8.89 -2.36 8.14
CA PHE A 6 -9.15 -1.11 7.43
C PHE A 6 -7.84 -0.37 7.24
N HIS A 7 -7.34 -0.42 6.02
CA HIS A 7 -6.00 0.03 5.66
C HIS A 7 -6.02 1.40 4.97
N ALA A 8 -5.25 2.34 5.51
CA ALA A 8 -5.06 3.65 4.91
C ALA A 8 -3.72 3.72 4.14
N ASP A 9 -3.78 3.74 2.81
CA ASP A 9 -2.61 3.95 1.94
C ASP A 9 -2.15 5.41 1.95
N ASP A 10 -0.94 5.62 1.44
CA ASP A 10 -0.33 6.93 1.17
C ASP A 10 0.02 7.76 2.41
N TYR A 11 0.25 7.17 3.59
CA TYR A 11 0.87 7.91 4.70
C TYR A 11 2.27 8.38 4.27
N GLY A 12 2.60 9.63 4.50
CA GLY A 12 3.88 10.21 4.06
C GLY A 12 3.84 10.87 2.69
N VAL A 13 2.71 10.79 1.97
CA VAL A 13 2.55 11.46 0.67
C VAL A 13 2.53 12.97 0.81
N SER A 14 1.91 13.50 1.85
CA SER A 14 2.01 14.89 2.33
C SER A 14 1.73 14.96 3.82
N LEU A 15 2.10 16.06 4.45
CA LEU A 15 1.88 16.24 5.89
C LEU A 15 0.39 16.34 6.23
N ASN A 16 -0.43 17.01 5.41
CA ASN A 16 -1.87 17.10 5.64
C ASN A 16 -2.58 15.76 5.40
N ASN A 17 -2.14 14.99 4.39
CA ASN A 17 -2.60 13.63 4.20
C ASN A 17 -2.34 12.77 5.44
N SER A 18 -1.12 12.83 5.95
CA SER A 18 -0.70 12.06 7.12
C SER A 18 -1.43 12.46 8.40
N LYS A 19 -1.72 13.75 8.61
CA LYS A 19 -2.53 14.22 9.73
C LYS A 19 -3.93 13.62 9.73
N ARG A 20 -4.60 13.58 8.57
CA ARG A 20 -5.93 12.95 8.45
C ARG A 20 -5.90 11.46 8.75
N ILE A 21 -4.85 10.76 8.32
CA ILE A 21 -4.68 9.34 8.65
C ILE A 21 -4.46 9.14 10.15
N ILE A 22 -3.66 9.98 10.82
CA ILE A 22 -3.50 9.95 12.29
C ILE A 22 -4.84 10.18 13.00
N GLU A 23 -5.69 11.08 12.51
CA GLU A 23 -7.04 11.28 13.07
C GLU A 23 -7.89 10.02 13.01
N LEU A 24 -7.84 9.29 11.88
CA LEU A 24 -8.55 8.00 11.73
C LEU A 24 -8.04 6.94 12.69
N ILE A 25 -6.71 6.82 12.85
CA ILE A 25 -6.12 5.86 13.81
C ILE A 25 -6.56 6.19 15.23
N LYS A 26 -6.48 7.47 15.65
CA LYS A 26 -6.93 7.91 16.99
C LYS A 26 -8.40 7.65 17.24
N ALA A 27 -9.22 7.72 16.21
CA ALA A 27 -10.64 7.41 16.27
C ALA A 27 -10.96 5.91 16.21
N GLY A 28 -9.94 5.03 16.10
CA GLY A 28 -10.11 3.59 15.93
C GLY A 28 -10.81 3.22 14.60
N ARG A 29 -10.54 3.99 13.53
CA ARG A 29 -11.18 3.87 12.22
C ARG A 29 -10.24 3.38 11.12
N ALA A 30 -8.95 3.29 11.40
CA ALA A 30 -7.94 2.67 10.55
C ALA A 30 -7.05 1.78 11.43
N ASP A 31 -6.88 0.53 10.98
CA ASP A 31 -6.11 -0.50 11.71
C ASP A 31 -4.67 -0.55 11.24
N SER A 32 -4.41 -0.08 10.03
CA SER A 32 -3.08 -0.13 9.40
C SER A 32 -2.85 1.02 8.44
N ILE A 33 -1.56 1.28 8.17
CA ILE A 33 -1.11 2.32 7.25
C ILE A 33 0.00 1.81 6.33
N SER A 34 0.09 2.40 5.13
CA SER A 34 1.25 2.24 4.24
C SER A 34 2.06 3.52 4.20
N PHE A 35 3.33 3.46 4.63
CA PHE A 35 4.22 4.61 4.74
C PHE A 35 5.13 4.74 3.51
N ILE A 36 4.96 5.83 2.76
CA ILE A 36 5.80 6.16 1.59
C ILE A 36 7.11 6.78 2.06
N PRO A 37 8.28 6.22 1.66
CA PRO A 37 9.58 6.65 2.17
C PRO A 37 10.25 7.81 1.40
N ASN A 38 9.79 8.10 0.19
CA ASN A 38 10.55 8.88 -0.79
C ASN A 38 9.87 10.20 -1.19
N MET A 39 9.10 10.79 -0.27
CA MET A 39 8.50 12.12 -0.43
C MET A 39 9.24 13.19 0.37
N GLY A 40 9.06 14.45 0.00
CA GLY A 40 9.78 15.57 0.62
C GLY A 40 9.48 15.79 2.10
N CYS A 41 8.29 15.37 2.58
CA CYS A 41 7.83 15.50 3.96
C CYS A 41 8.08 14.24 4.83
N PHE A 42 8.96 13.34 4.40
CA PHE A 42 9.15 12.06 5.10
C PHE A 42 9.49 12.26 6.59
N ASP A 43 10.47 13.12 6.91
CA ASP A 43 10.93 13.33 8.28
C ASP A 43 9.84 13.94 9.17
N GLU A 44 9.05 14.88 8.64
CA GLU A 44 7.90 15.45 9.35
C GLU A 44 6.81 14.42 9.61
N CYS A 45 6.58 13.52 8.66
CA CYS A 45 5.62 12.43 8.83
C CYS A 45 6.11 11.36 9.80
N VAL A 46 7.42 11.08 9.85
CA VAL A 46 8.03 10.23 10.89
C VAL A 46 7.81 10.84 12.27
N SER A 47 8.10 12.14 12.42
CA SER A 47 7.90 12.85 13.69
C SER A 47 6.43 12.81 14.10
N LEU A 48 5.52 13.12 13.17
CA LEU A 48 4.07 13.06 13.40
C LEU A 48 3.61 11.69 13.89
N LEU A 49 4.10 10.59 13.29
CA LEU A 49 3.75 9.22 13.72
C LEU A 49 4.27 8.94 15.13
N LYS A 50 5.54 9.23 15.39
CA LYS A 50 6.20 8.95 16.69
C LYS A 50 5.61 9.77 17.84
N ASP A 51 5.33 11.04 17.62
CA ASP A 51 4.73 11.94 18.61
C ASP A 51 3.31 11.50 19.01
N ASN A 52 2.63 10.78 18.13
CA ASN A 52 1.29 10.27 18.41
C ASN A 52 1.26 8.80 18.82
N TRP A 53 2.39 8.07 18.73
CA TRP A 53 2.41 6.61 18.92
C TRP A 53 1.79 6.17 20.25
N ASP A 54 2.20 6.78 21.34
CA ASP A 54 1.71 6.41 22.68
C ASP A 54 0.24 6.80 22.91
N SER A 55 -0.30 7.72 22.13
CA SER A 55 -1.70 8.16 22.20
C SER A 55 -2.69 7.23 21.50
N PHE A 56 -2.22 6.30 20.68
CA PHE A 56 -3.10 5.34 20.01
C PHE A 56 -3.57 4.27 21.03
N GLU A 57 -4.86 4.05 21.11
CA GLU A 57 -5.45 2.98 21.93
C GLU A 57 -5.07 1.61 21.34
N VAL A 58 -5.22 1.45 20.04
CA VAL A 58 -4.71 0.32 19.26
C VAL A 58 -3.59 0.80 18.33
N LYS A 59 -2.40 0.20 18.47
CA LYS A 59 -1.25 0.58 17.63
C LYS A 59 -1.49 0.10 16.20
N PRO A 60 -1.37 0.97 15.19
CA PRO A 60 -1.59 0.58 13.82
C PRO A 60 -0.50 -0.37 13.32
N LEU A 61 -0.87 -1.29 12.44
CA LEU A 61 0.10 -2.04 11.65
C LEU A 61 0.72 -1.10 10.59
N ILE A 62 2.03 -1.23 10.36
CA ILE A 62 2.75 -0.35 9.43
C ILE A 62 3.35 -1.16 8.30
N SER A 63 2.98 -0.81 7.06
CA SER A 63 3.59 -1.32 5.85
C SER A 63 4.58 -0.31 5.26
N VAL A 64 5.70 -0.78 4.75
CA VAL A 64 6.54 0.01 3.84
C VAL A 64 5.84 0.09 2.50
N HIS A 65 5.46 1.28 2.08
CA HIS A 65 4.80 1.54 0.79
C HIS A 65 5.84 1.85 -0.28
N VAL A 66 6.41 0.82 -0.87
CA VAL A 66 7.45 0.98 -1.91
C VAL A 66 6.89 1.78 -3.08
N ASN A 67 7.50 2.92 -3.38
CA ASN A 67 7.07 3.80 -4.45
C ASN A 67 8.17 3.95 -5.51
N LEU A 68 7.91 3.41 -6.69
CA LEU A 68 8.83 3.39 -7.83
C LEU A 68 8.39 4.32 -8.97
N ILE A 69 7.31 5.07 -8.79
CA ILE A 69 6.65 5.85 -9.87
C ILE A 69 6.72 7.34 -9.56
N ASP A 70 6.43 7.72 -8.31
CA ASP A 70 6.37 9.10 -7.89
C ASP A 70 7.44 9.41 -6.83
N GLY A 71 7.62 10.71 -6.52
CA GLY A 71 8.58 11.15 -5.53
C GLY A 71 10.04 11.05 -5.99
N TYR A 72 10.94 10.94 -5.04
CA TYR A 72 12.38 10.95 -5.30
C TYR A 72 12.94 9.53 -5.40
N MET A 73 13.94 9.35 -6.28
CA MET A 73 14.74 8.13 -6.36
C MET A 73 15.83 8.20 -5.29
N LEU A 74 15.68 7.45 -4.20
CA LEU A 74 16.62 7.46 -3.07
C LEU A 74 18.00 6.93 -3.47
N SER A 75 18.05 6.02 -4.44
CA SER A 75 19.31 5.47 -4.98
C SER A 75 20.03 6.41 -5.95
N SER A 76 19.44 7.56 -6.29
CA SER A 76 20.13 8.55 -7.12
C SER A 76 21.30 9.20 -6.37
N LYS A 77 22.25 9.77 -7.12
CA LYS A 77 23.51 10.32 -6.55
C LYS A 77 23.29 11.37 -5.45
N ASP A 78 22.22 12.14 -5.55
CA ASP A 78 21.84 13.20 -4.59
C ASP A 78 20.59 12.83 -3.77
N GLY A 79 19.97 11.68 -4.04
CA GLY A 79 18.70 11.26 -3.42
C GLY A 79 17.50 12.12 -3.80
N LYS A 80 17.63 13.01 -4.80
CA LYS A 80 16.63 14.01 -5.17
C LYS A 80 16.20 13.96 -6.65
N THR A 81 16.69 12.98 -7.40
CA THR A 81 16.20 12.77 -8.76
C THR A 81 14.75 12.32 -8.73
N ILE A 82 13.87 13.05 -9.42
CA ILE A 82 12.45 12.72 -9.48
C ILE A 82 12.26 11.44 -10.30
N GLN A 83 11.44 10.52 -9.78
CA GLN A 83 11.06 9.33 -10.52
C GLN A 83 10.13 9.69 -11.67
N ASP A 84 10.42 9.14 -12.84
CA ASP A 84 9.62 9.31 -14.05
C ASP A 84 9.37 7.97 -14.76
N ASN A 85 9.10 6.96 -13.96
CA ASN A 85 8.82 5.62 -14.44
C ASN A 85 7.31 5.37 -14.44
N THR A 86 6.89 4.39 -15.20
CA THR A 86 5.49 3.96 -15.28
C THR A 86 5.37 2.47 -14.97
N TRP A 87 4.18 2.04 -14.59
CA TRP A 87 3.88 0.61 -14.43
C TRP A 87 4.24 -0.19 -15.70
N VAL A 88 3.95 0.38 -16.89
CA VAL A 88 4.26 -0.24 -18.17
C VAL A 88 5.76 -0.38 -18.40
N HIS A 89 6.56 0.60 -17.94
CA HIS A 89 8.01 0.54 -18.04
C HIS A 89 8.56 -0.71 -17.31
N TYR A 90 8.18 -0.93 -16.08
CA TYR A 90 8.62 -2.10 -15.30
C TYR A 90 8.05 -3.41 -15.83
N PHE A 91 6.81 -3.41 -16.32
CA PHE A 91 6.22 -4.59 -16.91
C PHE A 91 6.95 -5.02 -18.18
N THR A 92 7.26 -4.08 -19.07
CA THR A 92 8.06 -4.37 -20.26
C THR A 92 9.49 -4.79 -19.91
N ALA A 93 10.09 -4.17 -18.89
CA ALA A 93 11.40 -4.58 -18.38
C ALA A 93 11.44 -6.04 -17.90
N SER A 94 10.32 -6.56 -17.38
CA SER A 94 10.20 -7.98 -16.98
C SER A 94 10.39 -8.95 -18.17
N THR A 95 10.10 -8.51 -19.38
CA THR A 95 10.24 -9.33 -20.61
C THR A 95 11.59 -9.18 -21.30
N LEU A 96 12.44 -8.26 -20.83
CA LEU A 96 13.77 -8.05 -21.44
C LEU A 96 14.67 -9.27 -21.22
N PRO A 97 15.48 -9.66 -22.22
CA PRO A 97 16.42 -10.75 -22.07
C PRO A 97 17.77 -10.31 -21.48
N GLY A 98 18.45 -11.24 -20.82
CA GLY A 98 19.87 -11.17 -20.49
C GLY A 98 20.30 -9.93 -19.69
N ALA A 99 21.33 -9.25 -20.15
CA ALA A 99 22.00 -8.18 -19.43
C ALA A 99 21.09 -6.97 -19.11
N LYS A 100 20.15 -6.63 -19.98
CA LYS A 100 19.23 -5.49 -19.76
C LYS A 100 18.29 -5.76 -18.55
N ARG A 101 17.73 -6.97 -18.48
CA ARG A 101 16.88 -7.36 -17.34
C ARG A 101 17.69 -7.38 -16.04
N LYS A 102 18.94 -7.90 -16.09
CA LYS A 102 19.85 -7.92 -14.94
C LYS A 102 20.15 -6.51 -14.42
N ALA A 103 20.52 -5.59 -15.31
CA ALA A 103 20.79 -4.20 -14.94
C ALA A 103 19.55 -3.50 -14.33
N MET A 104 18.36 -3.73 -14.89
CA MET A 104 17.12 -3.23 -14.31
C MET A 104 16.88 -3.80 -12.92
N LYS A 105 17.08 -5.10 -12.73
CA LYS A 105 16.90 -5.76 -11.43
C LYS A 105 17.87 -5.22 -10.39
N GLU A 106 19.14 -5.02 -10.73
CA GLU A 106 20.14 -4.43 -9.84
C GLU A 106 19.77 -3.00 -9.41
N SER A 107 19.29 -2.18 -10.35
CA SER A 107 18.79 -0.84 -10.05
C SER A 107 17.58 -0.87 -9.12
N LEU A 108 16.64 -1.78 -9.37
CA LEU A 108 15.46 -1.97 -8.51
C LEU A 108 15.82 -2.44 -7.10
N ILE A 109 16.76 -3.38 -6.97
CA ILE A 109 17.25 -3.85 -5.67
C ILE A 109 17.85 -2.68 -4.88
N SER A 110 18.69 -1.86 -5.53
CA SER A 110 19.27 -0.68 -4.88
C SER A 110 18.21 0.28 -4.35
N GLU A 111 17.21 0.62 -5.17
CA GLU A 111 16.15 1.56 -4.80
C GLU A 111 15.21 0.98 -3.73
N ILE A 112 14.74 -0.25 -3.93
CA ILE A 112 13.81 -0.91 -3.00
C ILE A 112 14.47 -1.12 -1.63
N SER A 113 15.73 -1.53 -1.60
CA SER A 113 16.48 -1.72 -0.36
C SER A 113 16.60 -0.42 0.45
N LEU A 114 16.88 0.70 -0.23
CA LEU A 114 16.93 2.01 0.43
C LEU A 114 15.56 2.41 0.96
N GLN A 115 14.50 2.24 0.18
CA GLN A 115 13.14 2.57 0.61
C GLN A 115 12.72 1.73 1.83
N ILE A 116 12.95 0.42 1.80
CA ILE A 116 12.64 -0.46 2.93
C ILE A 116 13.43 -0.03 4.16
N LYS A 117 14.75 0.15 4.02
CA LYS A 117 15.61 0.55 5.13
C LYS A 117 15.20 1.88 5.73
N THR A 118 14.88 2.87 4.89
CA THR A 118 14.46 4.21 5.32
C THR A 118 13.26 4.16 6.26
N VAL A 119 12.21 3.39 5.95
CA VAL A 119 11.05 3.24 6.84
C VAL A 119 11.39 2.32 8.03
N TYR A 120 12.02 1.17 7.77
CA TYR A 120 12.30 0.17 8.81
C TYR A 120 13.13 0.75 9.96
N ASP A 121 14.16 1.54 9.66
CA ASP A 121 15.00 2.19 10.68
C ASP A 121 14.20 3.15 11.59
N GLN A 122 13.05 3.67 11.12
CA GLN A 122 12.18 4.53 11.91
C GLN A 122 11.19 3.77 12.77
N ILE A 123 10.73 2.60 12.31
CA ILE A 123 9.66 1.84 12.97
C ILE A 123 10.15 0.65 13.82
N CYS A 124 11.37 0.15 13.58
CA CYS A 124 11.88 -1.06 14.25
C CYS A 124 11.98 -0.96 15.78
N SER A 125 12.04 0.26 16.34
CA SER A 125 12.02 0.52 17.79
C SER A 125 10.62 0.66 18.37
N LEU A 126 9.59 0.85 17.53
CA LEU A 126 8.22 0.97 17.97
C LEU A 126 7.70 -0.37 18.51
N LYS A 127 6.80 -0.30 19.46
CA LYS A 127 6.20 -1.46 20.10
C LYS A 127 4.69 -1.48 19.81
N ASP A 128 4.18 -2.69 19.58
CA ASP A 128 2.74 -2.94 19.50
C ASP A 128 2.08 -2.85 20.89
N ASN A 129 0.78 -3.13 20.99
CA ASN A 129 0.05 -3.11 22.24
C ASN A 129 0.51 -4.18 23.26
N GLU A 130 1.18 -5.22 22.79
CA GLU A 130 1.72 -6.32 23.60
C GLU A 130 3.18 -6.09 24.03
N GLY A 131 3.80 -5.00 23.53
CA GLY A 131 5.19 -4.66 23.80
C GLY A 131 6.20 -5.35 22.87
N ASN A 132 5.75 -6.06 21.83
CA ASN A 132 6.60 -6.66 20.82
C ASN A 132 7.05 -5.61 19.78
N PRO A 133 8.21 -5.80 19.12
CA PRO A 133 8.56 -5.00 17.95
C PRO A 133 7.48 -5.07 16.88
N VAL A 134 7.17 -3.92 16.26
CA VAL A 134 6.23 -3.87 15.14
C VAL A 134 6.75 -4.77 14.01
N SER A 135 5.88 -5.67 13.52
CA SER A 135 6.21 -6.58 12.42
C SER A 135 6.35 -5.81 11.10
N LEU A 136 7.38 -6.13 10.32
CA LEU A 136 7.56 -5.54 9.00
C LEU A 136 6.49 -6.05 8.04
N ARG A 137 5.79 -5.11 7.41
CA ARG A 137 4.82 -5.36 6.34
C ARG A 137 5.26 -4.60 5.10
N ILE A 138 4.97 -5.14 3.92
CA ILE A 138 5.36 -4.54 2.64
C ILE A 138 4.16 -4.49 1.70
N ASP A 139 4.03 -3.36 1.04
CA ASP A 139 3.18 -3.18 -0.12
C ASP A 139 3.82 -2.17 -1.09
N SER A 140 3.09 -1.64 -2.07
CA SER A 140 3.65 -0.62 -2.94
C SER A 140 2.59 0.24 -3.59
N HIS A 141 2.98 1.47 -3.89
CA HIS A 141 2.18 2.42 -4.65
C HIS A 141 1.81 1.84 -6.01
N VAL A 142 0.53 1.98 -6.38
CA VAL A 142 -0.10 1.37 -7.57
C VAL A 142 0.23 -0.11 -7.81
N HIS A 143 0.54 -0.84 -6.72
CA HIS A 143 0.81 -2.28 -6.72
C HIS A 143 1.96 -2.72 -7.64
N THR A 144 2.97 -1.89 -7.80
CA THR A 144 4.14 -2.16 -8.66
C THR A 144 4.90 -3.42 -8.24
N HIS A 145 4.87 -3.77 -6.96
CA HIS A 145 5.52 -4.98 -6.44
C HIS A 145 4.96 -6.29 -7.04
N MET A 146 3.80 -6.28 -7.72
CA MET A 146 3.31 -7.46 -8.44
C MET A 146 3.93 -7.67 -9.81
N ILE A 147 4.64 -6.70 -10.33
CA ILE A 147 5.37 -6.85 -11.59
C ILE A 147 6.53 -7.83 -11.37
N PRO A 148 6.72 -8.87 -12.21
CA PRO A 148 7.64 -9.96 -11.91
C PRO A 148 9.06 -9.53 -11.54
N VAL A 149 9.67 -8.60 -12.31
CA VAL A 149 11.03 -8.13 -12.01
C VAL A 149 11.08 -7.33 -10.71
N VAL A 150 10.02 -6.58 -10.38
CA VAL A 150 9.93 -5.82 -9.13
C VAL A 150 9.75 -6.76 -7.94
N PHE A 151 8.88 -7.78 -8.07
CA PHE A 151 8.67 -8.77 -7.00
C PHE A 151 9.94 -9.58 -6.70
N GLU A 152 10.66 -9.98 -7.74
CA GLU A 152 11.95 -10.65 -7.58
C GLU A 152 12.97 -9.75 -6.87
N SER A 153 13.04 -8.46 -7.27
CA SER A 153 13.92 -7.47 -6.64
C SER A 153 13.54 -7.21 -5.18
N LEU A 154 12.23 -7.15 -4.87
CA LEU A 154 11.73 -6.98 -3.50
C LEU A 154 12.19 -8.13 -2.59
N ILE A 155 12.00 -9.37 -3.02
CA ILE A 155 12.42 -10.54 -2.22
C ILE A 155 13.94 -10.56 -2.02
N GLU A 156 14.70 -10.21 -3.05
CA GLU A 156 16.17 -10.12 -2.97
C GLU A 156 16.60 -8.98 -2.04
N SER A 157 15.97 -7.81 -2.12
CA SER A 157 16.22 -6.69 -1.20
C SER A 157 15.98 -7.07 0.26
N LEU A 158 14.89 -7.78 0.56
CA LEU A 158 14.59 -8.25 1.92
C LEU A 158 15.64 -9.29 2.40
N THR A 159 16.15 -10.12 1.47
CA THR A 159 17.21 -11.09 1.77
C THR A 159 18.53 -10.38 2.06
N ASP A 160 18.94 -9.44 1.20
CA ASP A 160 20.18 -8.69 1.32
C ASP A 160 20.24 -7.81 2.57
N LEU A 161 19.08 -7.34 3.04
CA LEU A 161 18.93 -6.55 4.26
C LEU A 161 18.78 -7.40 5.54
N ASP A 162 18.78 -8.72 5.43
CA ASP A 162 18.48 -9.63 6.57
C ASP A 162 17.15 -9.32 7.25
N LEU A 163 16.15 -8.98 6.44
CA LEU A 163 14.78 -8.63 6.88
C LEU A 163 13.71 -9.64 6.44
N LEU A 164 14.08 -10.67 5.68
CA LEU A 164 13.10 -11.63 5.14
C LEU A 164 12.34 -12.33 6.28
N ASP A 165 13.05 -12.81 7.30
CA ASP A 165 12.44 -13.49 8.47
C ASP A 165 11.70 -12.55 9.42
N LYS A 166 11.91 -11.23 9.29
CA LYS A 166 11.20 -10.20 10.04
C LYS A 166 9.96 -9.68 9.32
N THR A 167 9.80 -10.08 8.04
CA THR A 167 8.67 -9.68 7.22
C THR A 167 7.48 -10.61 7.51
N GLY A 168 6.49 -10.11 8.23
CA GLY A 168 5.31 -10.87 8.60
C GLY A 168 4.22 -10.88 7.53
N PHE A 169 4.20 -9.86 6.65
CA PHE A 169 3.14 -9.71 5.66
C PHE A 169 3.62 -9.01 4.38
N ILE A 170 3.20 -9.53 3.23
CA ILE A 170 3.32 -8.82 1.95
C ILE A 170 1.94 -8.79 1.29
N ARG A 171 1.45 -7.57 0.98
CA ARG A 171 0.16 -7.40 0.30
C ARG A 171 0.14 -8.13 -1.03
N ILE A 172 -0.94 -8.85 -1.27
CA ILE A 172 -1.26 -9.43 -2.57
C ILE A 172 -2.55 -8.78 -3.06
N PRO A 173 -2.52 -7.91 -4.09
CA PRO A 173 -3.69 -7.21 -4.61
C PRO A 173 -4.57 -8.15 -5.43
N SER A 174 -5.09 -9.16 -4.75
CA SER A 174 -6.00 -10.16 -5.32
C SER A 174 -7.40 -9.92 -4.80
N GLU A 175 -8.24 -9.31 -5.64
CA GLU A 175 -9.60 -8.90 -5.28
C GLU A 175 -10.64 -9.83 -5.93
N PRO A 176 -11.66 -10.31 -5.17
CA PRO A 176 -12.64 -11.28 -5.66
C PRO A 176 -13.67 -10.63 -6.60
N PHE A 177 -13.36 -10.60 -7.88
CA PHE A 177 -14.12 -9.96 -8.95
C PHE A 177 -15.61 -10.35 -9.00
N MET A 178 -15.94 -11.62 -8.79
CA MET A 178 -17.31 -12.12 -8.93
C MET A 178 -18.29 -11.51 -7.92
N LEU A 179 -17.82 -11.04 -6.76
CA LEU A 179 -18.69 -10.46 -5.74
C LEU A 179 -19.36 -9.15 -6.20
N PHE A 180 -18.70 -8.42 -7.07
CA PHE A 180 -19.23 -7.18 -7.65
C PHE A 180 -20.40 -7.47 -8.62
N PHE A 181 -20.33 -8.55 -9.37
CA PHE A 181 -21.42 -8.97 -10.27
C PHE A 181 -22.62 -9.48 -9.51
N THR A 182 -22.41 -10.19 -8.41
CA THR A 182 -23.49 -10.75 -7.59
C THR A 182 -24.12 -9.75 -6.62
N THR A 183 -23.60 -8.52 -6.58
CA THR A 183 -24.15 -7.44 -5.74
C THR A 183 -24.85 -6.40 -6.62
N LYS A 184 -26.18 -6.29 -6.44
CA LYS A 184 -27.04 -5.44 -7.28
C LYS A 184 -26.53 -4.00 -7.32
N GLY A 185 -26.37 -3.45 -8.51
CA GLY A 185 -25.98 -2.05 -8.75
C GLY A 185 -24.48 -1.75 -8.58
N MET A 186 -23.64 -2.73 -8.26
CA MET A 186 -22.20 -2.47 -8.06
C MET A 186 -21.43 -2.38 -9.38
N ILE A 187 -21.64 -3.32 -10.29
CA ILE A 187 -20.85 -3.41 -11.52
C ILE A 187 -20.92 -2.15 -12.40
N SER A 188 -22.09 -1.50 -12.45
CA SER A 188 -22.29 -0.28 -13.24
C SER A 188 -21.54 0.95 -12.72
N THR A 189 -20.99 0.88 -11.50
CA THR A 189 -20.27 1.98 -10.86
C THR A 189 -18.74 1.83 -10.98
N ILE A 190 -18.27 0.70 -11.53
CA ILE A 190 -16.85 0.38 -11.62
C ILE A 190 -16.30 0.84 -12.96
N PRO A 191 -15.23 1.67 -12.97
CA PRO A 191 -14.54 2.04 -14.19
C PRO A 191 -13.98 0.80 -14.91
N PHE A 192 -14.15 0.73 -16.22
CA PHE A 192 -13.65 -0.41 -17.01
C PHE A 192 -12.15 -0.64 -16.85
N VAL A 193 -11.38 0.44 -16.71
CA VAL A 193 -9.93 0.36 -16.47
C VAL A 193 -9.60 -0.38 -15.16
N ASN A 194 -10.42 -0.24 -14.12
CA ASN A 194 -10.20 -0.94 -12.85
C ASN A 194 -10.51 -2.43 -12.95
N ILE A 195 -11.48 -2.82 -13.78
CA ILE A 195 -11.74 -4.23 -14.10
C ILE A 195 -10.51 -4.86 -14.76
N PHE A 196 -9.93 -4.16 -15.74
CA PHE A 196 -8.75 -4.64 -16.44
C PHE A 196 -7.52 -4.72 -15.51
N LYS A 197 -7.30 -3.70 -14.67
CA LYS A 197 -6.25 -3.72 -13.65
C LYS A 197 -6.41 -4.91 -12.70
N ASN A 198 -7.63 -5.14 -12.20
CA ASN A 198 -7.93 -6.27 -11.32
C ASN A 198 -7.60 -7.62 -11.97
N MET A 199 -7.97 -7.81 -13.24
CA MET A 199 -7.66 -9.05 -13.97
C MET A 199 -6.14 -9.29 -14.07
N ILE A 200 -5.37 -8.28 -14.44
CA ILE A 200 -3.91 -8.37 -14.55
C ILE A 200 -3.30 -8.69 -13.18
N LEU A 201 -3.67 -7.93 -12.15
CA LEU A 201 -3.13 -8.13 -10.80
C LEU A 201 -3.48 -9.51 -10.23
N ASN A 202 -4.69 -10.02 -10.46
CA ASN A 202 -5.06 -11.38 -10.08
C ASN A 202 -4.21 -12.46 -10.78
N ILE A 203 -3.83 -12.23 -12.05
CA ILE A 203 -2.93 -13.14 -12.79
C ILE A 203 -1.53 -13.10 -12.19
N LEU A 204 -0.98 -11.89 -11.98
CA LEU A 204 0.36 -11.70 -11.44
C LEU A 204 0.49 -12.14 -9.98
N SER A 205 -0.60 -12.08 -9.22
CA SER A 205 -0.64 -12.52 -7.83
C SER A 205 -0.43 -14.03 -7.65
N ARG A 206 -0.76 -14.85 -8.64
CA ARG A 206 -0.66 -16.31 -8.51
C ARG A 206 0.76 -16.83 -8.25
N PRO A 207 1.78 -16.45 -9.04
CA PRO A 207 3.16 -16.84 -8.75
C PRO A 207 3.70 -16.21 -7.47
N ALA A 208 3.30 -14.96 -7.14
CA ALA A 208 3.69 -14.29 -5.92
C ALA A 208 3.19 -15.05 -4.67
N LYS A 209 1.91 -15.43 -4.61
CA LYS A 209 1.35 -16.26 -3.52
C LYS A 209 2.17 -17.53 -3.29
N LYS A 210 2.43 -18.31 -4.37
CA LYS A 210 3.25 -19.53 -4.29
C LYS A 210 4.67 -19.27 -3.75
N LYS A 211 5.24 -18.12 -4.02
CA LYS A 211 6.57 -17.75 -3.49
C LYS A 211 6.47 -17.38 -2.01
N LEU A 212 5.46 -16.61 -1.60
CA LEU A 212 5.22 -16.25 -0.20
C LEU A 212 4.91 -17.46 0.66
N ASP A 213 4.10 -18.41 0.17
CA ASP A 213 3.83 -19.70 0.84
C ASP A 213 5.13 -20.44 1.17
N LYS A 214 6.09 -20.47 0.21
CA LYS A 214 7.40 -21.11 0.42
C LYS A 214 8.31 -20.38 1.40
N LEU A 215 8.09 -19.08 1.57
CA LEU A 215 8.85 -18.23 2.49
C LEU A 215 8.17 -18.09 3.86
N ASN A 216 7.00 -18.70 4.06
CA ASN A 216 6.15 -18.56 5.25
C ASN A 216 5.81 -17.08 5.56
N ILE A 217 5.65 -16.24 4.52
CA ILE A 217 5.22 -14.86 4.65
C ILE A 217 3.71 -14.79 4.42
N SER A 218 2.98 -14.17 5.36
CA SER A 218 1.53 -14.05 5.28
C SER A 218 1.08 -13.07 4.20
N TYR A 219 -0.14 -13.28 3.71
CA TYR A 219 -0.86 -12.35 2.83
C TYR A 219 -2.37 -12.49 3.07
N GLY A 220 -3.15 -11.53 2.59
CA GLY A 220 -4.60 -11.52 2.74
C GLY A 220 -5.34 -11.40 1.40
N ILE A 221 -6.67 -11.25 1.51
CA ILE A 221 -7.52 -10.78 0.44
C ILE A 221 -7.53 -9.25 0.51
N MET A 222 -7.23 -8.57 -0.58
CA MET A 222 -7.35 -7.13 -0.68
C MET A 222 -8.69 -6.77 -1.34
N TRP A 223 -9.33 -5.71 -0.84
CA TRP A 223 -10.52 -5.11 -1.42
C TRP A 223 -10.40 -3.58 -1.43
N GLY A 224 -10.65 -2.94 -2.56
CA GLY A 224 -10.56 -1.49 -2.76
C GLY A 224 -9.94 -1.08 -4.10
N LEU A 225 -9.42 -2.04 -4.88
CA LEU A 225 -8.86 -1.76 -6.19
C LEU A 225 -9.94 -1.39 -7.22
N MET A 226 -10.99 -2.21 -7.34
CA MET A 226 -12.05 -1.99 -8.32
C MET A 226 -12.87 -0.74 -8.00
N MET A 227 -12.98 -0.41 -6.73
CA MET A 227 -13.73 0.74 -6.22
C MET A 227 -12.82 1.88 -5.74
N SER A 228 -11.56 1.89 -6.10
CA SER A 228 -10.62 2.95 -5.71
C SER A 228 -11.19 4.34 -6.04
N GLY A 229 -11.23 5.22 -5.04
CA GLY A 229 -11.90 6.52 -5.12
C GLY A 229 -13.44 6.47 -5.06
N ASN A 230 -14.04 5.30 -4.85
CA ASN A 230 -15.49 5.11 -4.75
C ASN A 230 -15.88 4.19 -3.56
N MET A 231 -15.04 4.09 -2.55
CA MET A 231 -15.31 3.34 -1.32
C MET A 231 -16.18 4.16 -0.36
N ASP A 232 -17.39 4.53 -0.79
CA ASP A 232 -18.37 5.20 0.06
C ASP A 232 -19.10 4.20 0.97
N ILE A 233 -19.72 4.71 2.05
CA ILE A 233 -20.39 3.92 3.09
C ILE A 233 -21.47 2.98 2.53
N LYS A 234 -22.21 3.41 1.50
CA LYS A 234 -23.28 2.61 0.88
C LYS A 234 -22.71 1.38 0.16
N ARG A 235 -21.62 1.57 -0.57
CA ARG A 235 -20.96 0.48 -1.30
C ARG A 235 -20.24 -0.46 -0.35
N VAL A 236 -19.59 0.10 0.65
CA VAL A 236 -18.91 -0.68 1.69
C VAL A 236 -19.91 -1.55 2.43
N ASN A 237 -21.00 -1.01 2.94
CA ASN A 237 -22.03 -1.79 3.64
C ASN A 237 -22.68 -2.88 2.77
N ALA A 238 -22.78 -2.68 1.46
CA ALA A 238 -23.35 -3.68 0.55
C ALA A 238 -22.38 -4.85 0.25
N LEU A 239 -21.07 -4.61 0.26
CA LEU A 239 -20.07 -5.61 -0.15
C LEU A 239 -19.29 -6.21 1.04
N LEU A 240 -19.09 -5.47 2.13
CA LEU A 240 -18.29 -5.90 3.27
C LEU A 240 -18.69 -7.27 3.81
N PRO A 241 -19.99 -7.59 4.05
CA PRO A 241 -20.36 -8.92 4.55
C PRO A 241 -19.97 -10.04 3.59
N LYS A 242 -20.03 -9.81 2.27
CA LYS A 242 -19.66 -10.80 1.26
C LYS A 242 -18.14 -10.96 1.15
N MET A 243 -17.40 -9.87 1.28
CA MET A 243 -15.94 -9.88 1.31
C MET A 243 -15.42 -10.61 2.55
N CYS A 244 -16.04 -10.35 3.70
CA CYS A 244 -15.78 -11.06 4.94
C CYS A 244 -16.03 -12.57 4.82
N ASP A 245 -17.18 -12.97 4.31
CA ASP A 245 -17.52 -14.40 4.08
C ASP A 245 -16.53 -15.05 3.09
N TYR A 246 -16.15 -14.34 2.04
CA TYR A 246 -15.18 -14.82 1.06
C TYR A 246 -13.79 -15.08 1.65
N ALA A 247 -13.30 -14.13 2.48
CA ALA A 247 -11.99 -14.22 3.11
C ALA A 247 -11.98 -15.30 4.22
N SER A 248 -13.01 -15.30 5.08
CA SER A 248 -13.18 -16.28 6.16
C SER A 248 -13.20 -17.72 5.66
N LYS A 249 -13.92 -18.01 4.56
CA LYS A 249 -13.93 -19.35 3.93
C LYS A 249 -12.57 -19.82 3.43
N ARG A 250 -11.58 -18.96 3.36
CA ARG A 250 -10.20 -19.24 2.91
C ARG A 250 -9.18 -19.14 4.02
N ASP A 251 -9.64 -18.85 5.23
CA ASP A 251 -8.78 -18.58 6.40
C ASP A 251 -7.72 -17.49 6.12
N LEU A 252 -8.15 -16.43 5.39
CA LEU A 252 -7.32 -15.28 5.06
C LEU A 252 -7.90 -14.01 5.68
N SER A 253 -7.04 -13.09 6.10
CA SER A 253 -7.47 -11.74 6.49
C SER A 253 -8.05 -10.97 5.29
N LEU A 254 -8.93 -10.01 5.57
CA LEU A 254 -9.46 -9.07 4.60
C LEU A 254 -8.84 -7.69 4.85
N GLU A 255 -8.08 -7.18 3.90
CA GLU A 255 -7.59 -5.81 3.88
C GLU A 255 -8.56 -4.94 3.07
N VAL A 256 -9.20 -3.98 3.73
CA VAL A 256 -10.09 -2.98 3.11
C VAL A 256 -9.24 -1.75 2.80
N LEU A 257 -8.79 -1.64 1.56
CA LEU A 257 -7.88 -0.60 1.11
C LEU A 257 -8.61 0.72 0.87
N CYS A 258 -8.16 1.78 1.53
CA CYS A 258 -8.67 3.13 1.39
C CYS A 258 -7.54 4.15 1.20
N HIS A 259 -7.87 5.28 0.56
CA HIS A 259 -6.97 6.43 0.38
C HIS A 259 -7.61 7.67 1.01
N PRO A 260 -7.72 7.75 2.34
CA PRO A 260 -8.57 8.72 3.04
C PRO A 260 -7.97 10.12 3.17
N GLY A 261 -6.79 10.33 2.65
CA GLY A 261 -6.06 11.57 2.86
C GLY A 261 -6.45 12.73 1.95
N ILE A 262 -5.79 13.86 2.14
CA ILE A 262 -5.88 15.02 1.27
C ILE A 262 -4.49 15.62 1.06
N VAL A 263 -4.18 16.02 -0.17
CA VAL A 263 -2.99 16.79 -0.50
C VAL A 263 -3.44 18.20 -0.89
N LEU A 264 -2.91 19.22 -0.23
CA LEU A 264 -3.26 20.60 -0.50
C LEU A 264 -2.49 21.15 -1.70
N PRO A 265 -3.04 22.12 -2.44
CA PRO A 265 -2.35 22.70 -3.60
C PRO A 265 -0.96 23.24 -3.33
N GLU A 266 -0.73 23.83 -2.14
CA GLU A 266 0.56 24.34 -1.69
C GLU A 266 1.60 23.26 -1.42
N GLU A 267 1.19 22.04 -1.08
CA GLU A 267 2.09 20.91 -0.84
C GLU A 267 2.61 20.29 -2.14
N LYS A 268 1.93 20.51 -3.28
CA LYS A 268 2.21 19.87 -4.56
C LYS A 268 3.66 19.98 -5.02
N ARG A 269 4.22 21.18 -5.00
CA ARG A 269 5.58 21.45 -5.49
C ARG A 269 6.67 20.95 -4.57
N GLN A 270 6.42 21.05 -3.27
CA GLN A 270 7.42 20.73 -2.25
C GLN A 270 7.59 19.23 -2.08
N GLU A 271 6.48 18.46 -2.24
CA GLU A 271 6.46 17.05 -1.91
C GLU A 271 6.82 16.14 -3.08
N TYR A 272 6.49 16.55 -4.31
CA TYR A 272 6.52 15.62 -5.45
C TYR A 272 7.46 16.02 -6.57
N GLY A 273 7.86 17.28 -6.64
CA GLY A 273 8.66 17.80 -7.75
C GLY A 273 7.96 17.78 -9.12
N LYS A 274 6.70 17.33 -9.20
CA LYS A 274 5.88 17.28 -10.43
C LYS A 274 4.67 18.19 -10.29
N ASP A 275 4.26 18.83 -11.39
CA ASP A 275 3.06 19.69 -11.44
C ASP A 275 1.76 18.87 -11.58
N ASP A 276 1.83 17.65 -12.10
CA ASP A 276 0.65 16.79 -12.36
C ASP A 276 0.54 15.64 -11.35
N LEU A 277 -0.31 15.85 -10.37
CA LEU A 277 -0.61 14.91 -9.30
C LEU A 277 -2.10 14.65 -9.18
N THR A 278 -2.80 14.72 -10.30
CA THR A 278 -4.26 14.59 -10.38
C THR A 278 -4.80 13.33 -9.68
N ALA A 279 -4.03 12.24 -9.66
CA ALA A 279 -4.42 11.01 -8.99
C ALA A 279 -4.56 11.18 -7.45
N PHE A 280 -3.77 12.09 -6.83
CA PHE A 280 -3.81 12.36 -5.39
C PHE A 280 -4.85 13.42 -5.00
N PHE A 281 -5.43 14.14 -5.97
CA PHE A 281 -6.35 15.27 -5.74
C PHE A 281 -7.80 14.97 -6.04
N SER A 282 -8.16 13.73 -6.33
CA SER A 282 -9.55 13.41 -6.59
C SER A 282 -10.38 13.65 -5.33
N GLY A 283 -11.49 14.40 -5.45
CA GLY A 283 -12.44 14.65 -4.36
C GLY A 283 -13.01 13.37 -3.73
N ASN A 284 -12.76 12.24 -4.35
CA ASN A 284 -13.13 10.90 -3.93
C ASN A 284 -12.40 10.44 -2.66
N ARG A 285 -11.21 10.99 -2.35
CA ARG A 285 -10.49 10.70 -1.09
C ARG A 285 -11.28 11.17 0.14
N ASN A 286 -12.07 12.24 0.01
CA ASN A 286 -12.97 12.67 1.09
C ASN A 286 -14.08 11.65 1.35
N ALA A 287 -14.65 11.05 0.29
CA ALA A 287 -15.67 10.02 0.46
C ALA A 287 -15.14 8.77 1.19
N GLU A 288 -13.87 8.40 0.95
CA GLU A 288 -13.22 7.30 1.67
C GLU A 288 -12.91 7.66 3.13
N TYR A 289 -12.52 8.90 3.42
CA TYR A 289 -12.36 9.40 4.78
C TYR A 289 -13.70 9.41 5.53
N ASP A 290 -14.75 9.96 4.92
CA ASP A 290 -16.09 10.03 5.52
C ASP A 290 -16.66 8.64 5.76
N MET A 291 -16.39 7.70 4.87
CA MET A 291 -16.77 6.30 5.03
C MET A 291 -16.08 5.68 6.26
N LEU A 292 -14.76 5.84 6.38
CA LEU A 292 -14.02 5.32 7.53
C LEU A 292 -14.50 5.94 8.85
N MET A 293 -14.78 7.24 8.88
CA MET A 293 -15.28 7.92 10.09
C MET A 293 -16.69 7.47 10.48
N SER A 294 -17.53 7.08 9.53
CA SER A 294 -18.96 6.77 9.76
C SER A 294 -19.29 5.28 9.77
N HIS A 295 -18.35 4.42 9.35
CA HIS A 295 -18.58 2.98 9.35
C HIS A 295 -18.55 2.43 10.79
N ASP A 296 -19.45 1.50 11.10
CA ASP A 296 -19.45 0.81 12.38
C ASP A 296 -18.27 -0.20 12.44
N PRO A 297 -17.56 -0.29 13.57
CA PRO A 297 -16.51 -1.32 13.75
C PRO A 297 -17.06 -2.72 13.50
N VAL A 298 -16.30 -3.54 12.76
CA VAL A 298 -16.68 -4.94 12.42
C VAL A 298 -16.28 -5.90 13.54
#